data_b374604b0c2dc5442a08dbdeae31ebd9
#
_entry.id   b374604b0c2dc5442a08dbdeae31ebd9
#
_cell.length_a   1.000
_cell.length_b   1.000
_cell.length_c   1.000
_cell.angle_alpha   90.00
_cell.angle_beta   90.00
_cell.angle_gamma   90.00
#
_symmetry.space_group_name_H-M   'P 1'
#
loop_
_entity.id
_entity.type
_entity.pdbx_description
1 polymer ?
#
loop_
_entity_poly.entity_id
_entity_poly.type
_entity_poly.pdbx_seq_one_letter_code
_entity_poly.pdbx_strand_id
1 'polypeptide(L)'
;MPQPYHESWVDKQIREAQERGEFDNLPGHGKPLTNLGDPNDPDWWVRDLVRRENLDMTGALPSPLALRKEAAGFPESLADVRTETEAREILVGFNLRVRADRLRPAFGALPPLLAPTVDVDEVIEGWRALRERAAVERAAAADVAALAAPPQATRRLWWRPRRNA
;
A
#
# COMPACT_ATOMS: atom_id res chain seq x y z
N MET A 1 -4.72 -20.73 -53.45
CA MET A 1 -4.22 -21.99 -52.88
C MET A 1 -3.96 -21.74 -51.41
N PRO A 2 -4.64 -22.39 -50.46
CA PRO A 2 -4.27 -22.27 -49.07
C PRO A 2 -2.90 -22.85 -48.85
N GLN A 3 -2.03 -22.10 -48.14
CA GLN A 3 -0.69 -22.57 -47.80
C GLN A 3 -0.83 -23.83 -46.92
N PRO A 4 0.00 -24.88 -47.13
CA PRO A 4 -0.03 -26.04 -46.26
C PRO A 4 0.34 -25.60 -44.83
N TYR A 5 -0.54 -25.95 -43.87
CA TYR A 5 -0.28 -25.74 -42.47
C TYR A 5 0.98 -26.52 -42.06
N HIS A 6 2.06 -25.81 -41.80
CA HIS A 6 3.26 -26.42 -41.26
C HIS A 6 3.12 -26.50 -39.76
N GLU A 7 2.91 -27.70 -39.25
CA GLU A 7 2.90 -27.97 -37.82
C GLU A 7 4.22 -27.52 -37.21
N SER A 8 4.14 -26.59 -36.26
CA SER A 8 5.32 -26.13 -35.55
C SER A 8 5.81 -27.21 -34.58
N TRP A 9 7.07 -27.10 -34.12
CA TRP A 9 7.58 -28.00 -33.09
C TRP A 9 6.70 -27.96 -31.80
N VAL A 10 6.17 -26.78 -31.46
CA VAL A 10 5.27 -26.61 -30.31
C VAL A 10 3.95 -27.35 -30.50
N ASP A 11 3.33 -27.24 -31.70
CA ASP A 11 2.07 -27.94 -32.01
C ASP A 11 2.25 -29.46 -31.91
N LYS A 12 3.39 -29.98 -32.38
CA LYS A 12 3.73 -31.39 -32.26
C LYS A 12 3.84 -31.82 -30.79
N GLN A 13 4.51 -31.04 -29.93
CA GLN A 13 4.63 -31.35 -28.51
C GLN A 13 3.27 -31.31 -27.79
N ILE A 14 2.40 -30.36 -28.14
CA ILE A 14 1.03 -30.28 -27.60
C ILE A 14 0.23 -31.53 -28.03
N ARG A 15 0.30 -31.93 -29.27
CA ARG A 15 -0.41 -33.12 -29.76
C ARG A 15 0.08 -34.40 -29.07
N GLU A 16 1.39 -34.58 -28.96
CA GLU A 16 1.98 -35.73 -28.27
C GLU A 16 1.57 -35.76 -26.77
N ALA A 17 1.49 -34.63 -26.10
CA ALA A 17 1.02 -34.50 -24.73
C ALA A 17 -0.48 -34.83 -24.62
N GLN A 18 -1.31 -34.41 -25.61
CA GLN A 18 -2.72 -34.78 -25.68
C GLN A 18 -2.90 -36.30 -25.88
N GLU A 19 -2.11 -36.92 -26.78
CA GLU A 19 -2.14 -38.37 -27.02
C GLU A 19 -1.71 -39.16 -25.76
N ARG A 20 -0.84 -38.63 -24.94
CA ARG A 20 -0.45 -39.21 -23.63
C ARG A 20 -1.48 -38.97 -22.51
N GLY A 21 -2.54 -38.21 -22.80
CA GLY A 21 -3.59 -37.88 -21.82
C GLY A 21 -3.15 -36.90 -20.72
N GLU A 22 -2.07 -36.14 -20.95
CA GLU A 22 -1.55 -35.20 -19.94
C GLU A 22 -2.54 -34.06 -19.64
N PHE A 23 -3.47 -33.80 -20.54
CA PHE A 23 -4.54 -32.81 -20.37
C PHE A 23 -5.87 -33.43 -19.87
N ASP A 24 -5.90 -34.75 -19.62
CA ASP A 24 -7.10 -35.42 -19.14
C ASP A 24 -7.23 -35.20 -17.60
N ASN A 25 -8.46 -34.99 -17.17
CA ASN A 25 -8.80 -34.82 -15.74
C ASN A 25 -8.04 -33.70 -15.01
N LEU A 26 -7.68 -32.65 -15.70
CA LEU A 26 -7.06 -31.48 -15.08
C LEU A 26 -7.95 -30.90 -13.97
N PRO A 27 -7.38 -30.43 -12.85
CA PRO A 27 -8.14 -29.77 -11.80
C PRO A 27 -8.93 -28.59 -12.38
N GLY A 28 -10.25 -28.61 -12.24
CA GLY A 28 -11.13 -27.58 -12.79
C GLY A 28 -11.71 -27.90 -14.18
N HIS A 29 -11.39 -29.06 -14.80
CA HIS A 29 -11.98 -29.46 -16.08
C HIS A 29 -13.52 -29.47 -16.00
N GLY A 30 -14.20 -28.83 -16.96
CA GLY A 30 -15.66 -28.71 -17.01
C GLY A 30 -16.29 -27.81 -15.94
N LYS A 31 -15.53 -27.17 -15.08
CA LYS A 31 -16.05 -26.19 -14.11
C LYS A 31 -15.90 -24.77 -14.66
N PRO A 32 -16.87 -23.88 -14.36
CA PRO A 32 -16.73 -22.48 -14.70
C PRO A 32 -15.42 -21.90 -14.10
N LEU A 33 -14.72 -21.08 -14.86
CA LEU A 33 -13.57 -20.34 -14.33
C LEU A 33 -14.03 -19.43 -13.19
N THR A 34 -13.38 -19.56 -12.04
CA THR A 34 -13.61 -18.69 -10.88
C THR A 34 -12.79 -17.41 -11.04
N ASN A 35 -13.28 -16.30 -10.46
CA ASN A 35 -12.61 -15.00 -10.51
C ASN A 35 -12.50 -14.34 -11.89
N LEU A 36 -13.37 -14.70 -12.82
CA LEU A 36 -13.67 -13.83 -13.94
C LEU A 36 -14.44 -12.63 -13.37
N GLY A 37 -13.87 -11.44 -13.45
CA GLY A 37 -14.52 -10.22 -13.00
C GLY A 37 -15.83 -9.95 -13.73
N ASP A 38 -16.44 -8.80 -13.46
CA ASP A 38 -17.67 -8.38 -14.14
C ASP A 38 -17.45 -8.34 -15.66
N PRO A 39 -18.18 -9.12 -16.48
CA PRO A 39 -18.06 -9.09 -17.95
C PRO A 39 -18.39 -7.73 -18.56
N ASN A 40 -19.08 -6.84 -17.82
CA ASN A 40 -19.37 -5.47 -18.24
C ASN A 40 -18.27 -4.48 -17.88
N ASP A 41 -17.24 -4.91 -17.17
CA ASP A 41 -16.08 -4.09 -16.81
C ASP A 41 -14.87 -4.49 -17.66
N PRO A 42 -14.52 -3.70 -18.70
CA PRO A 42 -13.40 -4.01 -19.58
C PRO A 42 -12.05 -4.03 -18.86
N ASP A 43 -11.95 -3.37 -17.69
CA ASP A 43 -10.71 -3.19 -16.95
C ASP A 43 -10.62 -4.13 -15.72
N TRP A 44 -11.52 -5.12 -15.59
CA TRP A 44 -11.53 -6.02 -14.44
C TRP A 44 -10.19 -6.74 -14.24
N TRP A 45 -9.55 -7.16 -15.33
CA TRP A 45 -8.28 -7.87 -15.29
C TRP A 45 -7.12 -6.99 -14.81
N VAL A 46 -7.12 -5.67 -15.16
CA VAL A 46 -6.12 -4.71 -14.68
C VAL A 46 -6.27 -4.54 -13.17
N ARG A 47 -7.52 -4.35 -12.69
CA ARG A 47 -7.80 -4.22 -11.27
C ARG A 47 -7.42 -5.48 -10.47
N ASP A 48 -7.67 -6.65 -11.05
CA ASP A 48 -7.27 -7.91 -10.43
C ASP A 48 -5.75 -8.06 -10.40
N LEU A 49 -5.06 -7.72 -11.48
CA LEU A 49 -3.60 -7.71 -11.54
C LEU A 49 -3.02 -6.76 -10.49
N VAL A 50 -3.49 -5.50 -10.44
CA VAL A 50 -3.04 -4.50 -9.46
C VAL A 50 -3.22 -5.02 -8.03
N ARG A 51 -4.35 -5.64 -7.73
CA ARG A 51 -4.66 -6.19 -6.40
C ARG A 51 -3.76 -7.39 -6.07
N ARG A 52 -3.61 -8.32 -7.01
CA ARG A 52 -2.86 -9.57 -6.82
C ARG A 52 -1.36 -9.31 -6.65
N GLU A 53 -0.81 -8.42 -7.46
CA GLU A 53 0.61 -8.07 -7.43
C GLU A 53 0.91 -6.92 -6.46
N ASN A 54 -0.11 -6.39 -5.75
CA ASN A 54 0.00 -5.25 -4.84
C ASN A 54 0.73 -4.06 -5.48
N LEU A 55 0.40 -3.76 -6.73
CA LEU A 55 1.08 -2.71 -7.50
C LEU A 55 0.66 -1.31 -7.01
N ASP A 56 1.63 -0.47 -6.73
CA ASP A 56 1.37 0.95 -6.48
C ASP A 56 1.15 1.68 -7.81
N MET A 57 -0.11 1.93 -8.14
CA MET A 57 -0.52 2.68 -9.33
C MET A 57 -0.44 4.21 -9.14
N THR A 58 0.06 4.68 -8.01
CA THR A 58 0.13 6.13 -7.73
C THR A 58 0.98 6.86 -8.77
N GLY A 59 2.07 6.23 -9.22
CA GLY A 59 2.93 6.77 -10.28
C GLY A 59 2.30 6.82 -11.69
N ALA A 60 1.25 6.04 -11.93
CA ALA A 60 0.50 6.02 -13.18
C ALA A 60 -0.69 7.00 -13.18
N LEU A 61 -1.03 7.57 -12.03
CA LEU A 61 -2.11 8.55 -11.94
C LEU A 61 -1.69 9.89 -12.57
N PRO A 62 -2.59 10.57 -13.30
CA PRO A 62 -2.38 11.98 -13.63
C PRO A 62 -2.04 12.80 -12.38
N SER A 63 -1.09 13.73 -12.51
CA SER A 63 -0.58 14.53 -11.39
C SER A 63 -1.67 15.11 -10.48
N PRO A 64 -2.77 15.70 -10.98
CA PRO A 64 -3.84 16.23 -10.11
C PRO A 64 -4.54 15.14 -9.27
N LEU A 65 -4.68 13.91 -9.80
CA LEU A 65 -5.29 12.79 -9.06
C LEU A 65 -4.35 12.27 -7.98
N ALA A 66 -3.05 12.17 -8.28
CA ALA A 66 -2.04 11.80 -7.29
C ALA A 66 -2.01 12.81 -6.13
N LEU A 67 -2.04 14.12 -6.44
CA LEU A 67 -2.09 15.17 -5.42
C LEU A 67 -3.39 15.15 -4.61
N ARG A 68 -4.54 14.83 -5.22
CA ARG A 68 -5.80 14.64 -4.47
C ARG A 68 -5.74 13.47 -3.51
N LYS A 69 -5.15 12.35 -3.95
CA LYS A 69 -4.94 11.18 -3.10
C LYS A 69 -4.02 11.49 -1.92
N GLU A 70 -2.94 12.23 -2.18
CA GLU A 70 -2.02 12.68 -1.13
C GLU A 70 -2.72 13.63 -0.13
N ALA A 71 -3.49 14.60 -0.62
CA ALA A 71 -4.26 15.50 0.24
C ALA A 71 -5.25 14.76 1.14
N ALA A 72 -5.93 13.74 0.61
CA ALA A 72 -6.86 12.91 1.37
C ALA A 72 -6.18 12.02 2.42
N GLY A 73 -4.87 11.82 2.31
CA GLY A 73 -4.07 11.05 3.29
C GLY A 73 -3.62 11.88 4.49
N PHE A 74 -3.79 13.21 4.51
CA PHE A 74 -3.46 14.04 5.66
C PHE A 74 -4.60 14.06 6.70
N PRO A 75 -4.28 14.09 8.00
CA PRO A 75 -2.95 14.15 8.62
C PRO A 75 -2.30 12.78 8.86
N GLU A 76 -2.98 11.66 8.56
CA GLU A 76 -2.54 10.29 8.91
C GLU A 76 -1.18 9.94 8.31
N SER A 77 -0.91 10.38 7.08
CA SER A 77 0.38 10.15 6.40
C SER A 77 1.56 10.86 7.06
N LEU A 78 1.30 11.79 8.00
CA LEU A 78 2.32 12.47 8.80
C LEU A 78 2.54 11.81 10.18
N ALA A 79 1.97 10.63 10.45
CA ALA A 79 2.05 9.97 11.75
C ALA A 79 3.50 9.72 12.21
N ASP A 80 4.39 9.38 11.27
CA ASP A 80 5.81 9.10 11.54
C ASP A 80 6.70 10.36 11.65
N VAL A 81 6.16 11.52 11.28
CA VAL A 81 6.88 12.80 11.36
C VAL A 81 7.04 13.21 12.82
N ARG A 82 8.29 13.51 13.23
CA ARG A 82 8.60 13.71 14.64
C ARG A 82 8.37 15.15 15.13
N THR A 83 8.57 16.13 14.26
CA THR A 83 8.52 17.54 14.64
C THR A 83 7.43 18.28 13.84
N GLU A 84 6.83 19.28 14.49
CA GLU A 84 5.85 20.13 13.84
C GLU A 84 6.46 20.95 12.69
N THR A 85 7.70 21.36 12.83
CA THR A 85 8.42 22.12 11.79
C THR A 85 8.51 21.28 10.51
N GLU A 86 8.91 20.02 10.61
CA GLU A 86 9.01 19.11 9.49
C GLU A 86 7.64 18.84 8.87
N ALA A 87 6.59 18.65 9.70
CA ALA A 87 5.23 18.48 9.22
C ALA A 87 4.74 19.70 8.42
N ARG A 88 5.01 20.91 8.91
CA ARG A 88 4.69 22.17 8.21
C ARG A 88 5.45 22.30 6.89
N GLU A 89 6.74 21.97 6.87
CA GLU A 89 7.55 21.98 5.63
C GLU A 89 6.98 21.04 4.57
N ILE A 90 6.56 19.83 4.95
CA ILE A 90 5.92 18.87 4.06
C ILE A 90 4.62 19.44 3.46
N LEU A 91 3.76 20.04 4.29
CA LEU A 91 2.49 20.60 3.86
C LEU A 91 2.66 21.85 2.98
N VAL A 92 3.62 22.72 3.31
CA VAL A 92 3.97 23.88 2.47
C VAL A 92 4.51 23.39 1.12
N GLY A 93 5.41 22.39 1.14
CA GLY A 93 5.93 21.76 -0.08
C GLY A 93 4.82 21.12 -0.93
N PHE A 94 3.86 20.45 -0.30
CA PHE A 94 2.68 19.93 -0.97
C PHE A 94 1.89 21.06 -1.67
N ASN A 95 1.56 22.13 -0.96
CA ASN A 95 0.82 23.27 -1.52
C ASN A 95 1.57 23.94 -2.70
N LEU A 96 2.90 23.99 -2.64
CA LEU A 96 3.73 24.48 -3.76
C LEU A 96 3.61 23.57 -4.99
N ARG A 97 3.64 22.23 -4.79
CA ARG A 97 3.44 21.26 -5.89
C ARG A 97 2.05 21.41 -6.53
N VAL A 98 1.01 21.57 -5.72
CA VAL A 98 -0.37 21.82 -6.22
C VAL A 98 -0.42 23.08 -7.05
N ARG A 99 0.20 24.17 -6.58
CA ARG A 99 0.23 25.44 -7.34
C ARG A 99 1.00 25.30 -8.66
N ALA A 100 2.13 24.62 -8.65
CA ALA A 100 2.92 24.34 -9.85
C ALA A 100 2.14 23.47 -10.86
N ASP A 101 1.40 22.48 -10.38
CA ASP A 101 0.58 21.61 -11.22
C ASP A 101 -0.56 22.37 -11.91
N ARG A 102 -1.21 23.31 -11.21
CA ARG A 102 -2.25 24.17 -11.76
C ARG A 102 -1.77 25.09 -12.90
N LEU A 103 -0.46 25.36 -12.97
CA LEU A 103 0.16 26.16 -14.05
C LEU A 103 0.48 25.33 -15.29
N ARG A 104 0.35 24.00 -15.23
CA ARG A 104 0.58 23.14 -16.39
C ARG A 104 -0.58 23.27 -17.39
N PRO A 105 -0.27 23.30 -18.69
CA PRO A 105 -1.32 23.29 -19.70
C PRO A 105 -2.17 22.01 -19.57
N ALA A 106 -3.49 22.17 -19.73
CA ALA A 106 -4.40 21.04 -19.77
C ALA A 106 -4.10 20.16 -20.99
N PHE A 107 -4.00 18.84 -20.80
CA PHE A 107 -3.87 17.90 -21.90
C PHE A 107 -5.25 17.53 -22.44
N GLY A 108 -5.49 17.85 -23.74
CA GLY A 108 -6.71 17.44 -24.44
C GLY A 108 -7.93 18.33 -24.21
N ALA A 109 -9.09 17.85 -24.64
CA ALA A 109 -10.37 18.58 -24.59
C ALA A 109 -11.13 18.43 -23.25
N LEU A 110 -10.56 17.72 -22.26
CA LEU A 110 -11.20 17.53 -20.96
C LEU A 110 -10.98 18.75 -20.05
N PRO A 111 -11.97 19.12 -19.23
CA PRO A 111 -11.80 20.18 -18.26
C PRO A 111 -10.64 19.85 -17.32
N PRO A 112 -9.84 20.87 -16.91
CA PRO A 112 -8.68 20.64 -16.07
C PRO A 112 -9.11 20.09 -14.70
N LEU A 113 -8.56 18.91 -14.35
CA LEU A 113 -8.66 18.37 -13.01
C LEU A 113 -7.73 19.18 -12.10
N LEU A 114 -8.27 19.85 -11.09
CA LEU A 114 -7.48 20.63 -10.14
C LEU A 114 -7.42 19.92 -8.80
N ALA A 115 -6.22 19.77 -8.24
CA ALA A 115 -6.05 19.34 -6.87
C ALA A 115 -6.32 20.52 -5.89
N PRO A 116 -6.94 20.27 -4.71
CA PRO A 116 -7.08 21.29 -3.68
C PRO A 116 -5.74 21.52 -2.97
N THR A 117 -5.49 22.74 -2.51
CA THR A 117 -4.49 23.02 -1.48
C THR A 117 -5.07 22.66 -0.12
N VAL A 118 -4.21 22.30 0.83
CA VAL A 118 -4.62 22.04 2.22
C VAL A 118 -4.37 23.25 3.10
N ASP A 119 -5.20 23.44 4.12
CA ASP A 119 -4.92 24.38 5.19
C ASP A 119 -3.86 23.77 6.11
N VAL A 120 -2.70 24.43 6.19
CA VAL A 120 -1.55 23.91 6.96
C VAL A 120 -1.87 23.87 8.45
N ASP A 121 -2.53 24.89 8.98
CA ASP A 121 -2.81 24.96 10.42
C ASP A 121 -3.87 23.94 10.83
N GLU A 122 -4.93 23.76 10.04
CA GLU A 122 -5.95 22.74 10.26
C GLU A 122 -5.34 21.33 10.27
N VAL A 123 -4.48 21.01 9.29
CA VAL A 123 -3.83 19.70 9.22
C VAL A 123 -2.87 19.50 10.39
N ILE A 124 -2.15 20.53 10.82
CA ILE A 124 -1.26 20.46 11.99
C ILE A 124 -2.04 20.23 13.28
N GLU A 125 -3.21 20.84 13.45
CA GLU A 125 -4.08 20.55 14.59
C GLU A 125 -4.53 19.08 14.59
N GLY A 126 -4.94 18.55 13.44
CA GLY A 126 -5.26 17.14 13.27
C GLY A 126 -4.08 16.23 13.61
N TRP A 127 -2.89 16.56 13.13
CA TRP A 127 -1.66 15.81 13.42
C TRP A 127 -1.31 15.81 14.91
N ARG A 128 -1.46 16.96 15.61
CA ARG A 128 -1.25 17.02 17.08
C ARG A 128 -2.23 16.10 17.81
N ALA A 129 -3.51 16.12 17.41
CA ALA A 129 -4.53 15.28 18.00
C ALA A 129 -4.26 13.77 17.78
N LEU A 130 -3.78 13.38 16.59
CA LEU A 130 -3.37 12.00 16.33
C LEU A 130 -2.19 11.57 17.21
N ARG A 131 -1.18 12.41 17.36
CA ARG A 131 -0.04 12.12 18.22
C ARG A 131 -0.42 11.98 19.71
N GLU A 132 -1.33 12.82 20.17
CA GLU A 132 -1.84 12.74 21.54
C GLU A 132 -2.59 11.42 21.78
N ARG A 133 -3.49 11.04 20.87
CA ARG A 133 -4.18 9.74 20.93
C ARG A 133 -3.20 8.57 20.93
N ALA A 134 -2.24 8.58 20.03
CA ALA A 134 -1.21 7.54 19.99
C ALA A 134 -0.32 7.52 21.25
N ALA A 135 -0.11 8.65 21.91
CA ALA A 135 0.60 8.70 23.18
C ALA A 135 -0.21 8.09 24.32
N VAL A 136 -1.51 8.38 24.40
CA VAL A 136 -2.44 7.80 25.37
C VAL A 136 -2.53 6.29 25.18
N GLU A 137 -2.70 5.82 23.96
CA GLU A 137 -2.77 4.39 23.66
C GLU A 137 -1.49 3.65 24.04
N ARG A 138 -0.31 4.24 23.76
CA ARG A 138 0.97 3.67 24.16
C ARG A 138 1.15 3.62 25.66
N ALA A 139 0.70 4.66 26.39
CA ALA A 139 0.73 4.67 27.84
C ALA A 139 -0.17 3.58 28.42
N ALA A 140 -1.42 3.46 27.94
CA ALA A 140 -2.35 2.43 28.35
C ALA A 140 -1.80 1.01 28.06
N ALA A 141 -1.20 0.81 26.90
CA ALA A 141 -0.58 -0.46 26.55
C ALA A 141 0.64 -0.80 27.45
N ALA A 142 1.42 0.21 27.84
CA ALA A 142 2.55 0.06 28.75
C ALA A 142 2.07 -0.32 30.16
N ASP A 143 0.98 0.28 30.65
CA ASP A 143 0.38 -0.04 31.95
C ASP A 143 -0.14 -1.49 31.99
N VAL A 144 -0.81 -1.92 30.93
CA VAL A 144 -1.27 -3.32 30.80
C VAL A 144 -0.08 -4.28 30.77
N ALA A 145 0.97 -3.95 30.04
CA ALA A 145 2.19 -4.76 29.97
C ALA A 145 2.91 -4.83 31.34
N ALA A 146 2.94 -3.72 32.07
CA ALA A 146 3.52 -3.68 33.42
C ALA A 146 2.75 -4.54 34.43
N LEU A 147 1.40 -4.56 34.33
CA LEU A 147 0.56 -5.42 35.17
C LEU A 147 0.70 -6.91 34.83
N ALA A 148 0.96 -7.24 33.55
CA ALA A 148 1.16 -8.61 33.08
C ALA A 148 2.60 -9.13 33.30
N ALA A 149 3.56 -8.25 33.59
CA ALA A 149 4.94 -8.65 33.82
C ALA A 149 5.07 -9.43 35.13
N PRO A 150 5.72 -10.62 35.13
CA PRO A 150 5.99 -11.34 36.36
C PRO A 150 6.87 -10.51 37.27
N PRO A 151 6.69 -10.58 38.63
CA PRO A 151 7.47 -9.83 39.58
C PRO A 151 8.96 -10.12 39.34
N GLN A 152 9.71 -9.07 39.03
CA GLN A 152 11.16 -9.22 38.87
C GLN A 152 11.72 -9.72 40.19
N ALA A 153 12.15 -10.99 40.22
CA ALA A 153 12.87 -11.55 41.34
C ALA A 153 14.10 -10.67 41.58
N THR A 154 14.09 -9.91 42.68
CA THR A 154 15.25 -9.17 43.13
C THR A 154 16.40 -10.14 43.26
N ARG A 155 17.32 -10.14 42.32
CA ARG A 155 18.57 -10.85 42.45
C ARG A 155 19.28 -10.30 43.69
N ARG A 156 19.00 -10.90 44.85
CA ARG A 156 19.79 -10.68 46.06
C ARG A 156 21.22 -11.08 45.70
N LEU A 157 22.09 -10.09 45.65
CA LEU A 157 23.53 -10.30 45.54
C LEU A 157 24.00 -11.03 46.81
N TRP A 158 24.02 -12.34 46.77
CA TRP A 158 24.55 -13.20 47.82
C TRP A 158 26.06 -13.37 47.64
N TRP A 159 26.80 -12.28 47.49
CA TRP A 159 28.26 -12.37 47.51
C TRP A 159 28.85 -11.42 48.59
N ARG A 160 28.99 -11.94 49.78
CA ARG A 160 29.90 -11.39 50.79
C ARG A 160 31.22 -12.17 50.66
N PRO A 161 32.36 -11.55 50.33
CA PRO A 161 33.64 -12.20 50.43
C PRO A 161 33.96 -12.36 51.92
N ARG A 162 34.28 -13.56 52.35
CA ARG A 162 34.87 -13.84 53.68
C ARG A 162 36.26 -13.21 53.70
N ARG A 163 36.47 -12.26 54.57
CA ARG A 163 37.83 -11.84 54.97
C ARG A 163 38.41 -12.97 55.82
N ASN A 164 39.51 -13.55 55.37
CA ASN A 164 40.37 -14.40 56.20
C ASN A 164 41.29 -13.47 57.01
N ALA A 165 41.32 -13.69 58.32
CA ALA A 165 42.35 -13.20 59.24
C ALA A 165 43.55 -14.16 59.17
#